data_0c01d3f6c41435203b3884acab6fb0f8
#
_entry.id   0c01d3f6c41435203b3884acab6fb0f8
#
_cell.length_a   1.000
_cell.length_b   1.000
_cell.length_c   1.000
_cell.angle_alpha   90.00
_cell.angle_beta   90.00
_cell.angle_gamma   90.00
#
_symmetry.space_group_name_H-M   'P 1'
#
loop_
_entity.id
_entity.type
_entity.pdbx_description
1 polymer ?
#
loop_
_entity_poly.entity_id
_entity_poly.type
_entity_poly.pdbx_seq_one_letter_code
_entity_poly.pdbx_strand_id
1 'polypeptide(L)'
;MAESIDYASWKQNYSSALEGLKGKRVYVLFSGGKDSSLCMHLLLKAAGEFGFSFESHAGAFPLHRYTASEMERIAAYWQGRGAAIHWHDVGQDDAFLEGVANPCMSCQEIRRQKLNTVLTKTVKEWNNLVLVVSYTLWDVVSYAAEFLLGGLFSKADGDIPAEMQRRFSETSQRFHAFLQMKEGYSVFRPLIRYNGCDVVKTVEVEGIPILGIPCRFKDYRPKRVLEKYYDKMGLRFNYDAVLNFAEQTMGLSEASAYTSMDKERYLTKVF
;
A
#
# COMPACT_ATOMS: atom_id res chain seq x y z
N MET A 1 -3.15 -5.40 -23.17
CA MET A 1 -4.49 -4.95 -22.71
C MET A 1 -4.58 -5.20 -21.21
N ALA A 2 -5.36 -4.40 -20.48
CA ALA A 2 -5.63 -4.63 -19.06
C ALA A 2 -6.52 -5.87 -18.90
N GLU A 3 -6.18 -6.74 -17.94
CA GLU A 3 -6.92 -7.96 -17.65
C GLU A 3 -7.51 -7.88 -16.24
N SER A 4 -8.66 -8.52 -16.04
CA SER A 4 -9.22 -8.64 -14.70
C SER A 4 -8.38 -9.63 -13.89
N ILE A 5 -8.11 -9.30 -12.64
CA ILE A 5 -7.38 -10.18 -11.72
C ILE A 5 -8.30 -11.34 -11.35
N ASP A 6 -7.93 -12.53 -11.79
CA ASP A 6 -8.65 -13.76 -11.44
C ASP A 6 -8.37 -14.13 -9.98
N TYR A 7 -9.45 -14.36 -9.21
CA TYR A 7 -9.35 -14.70 -7.79
C TYR A 7 -8.61 -16.02 -7.55
N ALA A 8 -8.80 -17.04 -8.41
CA ALA A 8 -8.15 -18.33 -8.23
C ALA A 8 -6.63 -18.21 -8.40
N SER A 9 -6.18 -17.50 -9.42
CA SER A 9 -4.77 -17.22 -9.66
C SER A 9 -4.17 -16.35 -8.54
N TRP A 10 -4.90 -15.31 -8.07
CA TRP A 10 -4.49 -14.50 -6.94
C TRP A 10 -4.34 -15.35 -5.67
N LYS A 11 -5.32 -16.17 -5.36
CA LYS A 11 -5.30 -17.08 -4.21
C LYS A 11 -4.11 -18.04 -4.26
N GLN A 12 -3.82 -18.60 -5.43
CA GLN A 12 -2.69 -19.50 -5.62
C GLN A 12 -1.35 -18.79 -5.37
N ASN A 13 -1.18 -17.56 -5.85
CA ASN A 13 0.03 -16.77 -5.65
C ASN A 13 0.32 -16.45 -4.17
N TYR A 14 -0.70 -16.46 -3.32
CA TYR A 14 -0.59 -16.06 -1.91
C TYR A 14 -1.08 -17.14 -0.94
N SER A 15 -1.25 -18.39 -1.37
CA SER A 15 -1.83 -19.47 -0.55
C SER A 15 -1.15 -19.61 0.82
N SER A 16 0.17 -19.70 0.85
CA SER A 16 0.94 -19.80 2.11
C SER A 16 0.75 -18.60 3.02
N ALA A 17 0.73 -17.37 2.46
CA ALA A 17 0.48 -16.17 3.25
C ALA A 17 -0.95 -16.16 3.82
N LEU A 18 -1.95 -16.55 3.01
CA LEU A 18 -3.35 -16.61 3.41
C LEU A 18 -3.61 -17.66 4.50
N GLU A 19 -2.99 -18.83 4.40
CA GLU A 19 -3.03 -19.87 5.45
C GLU A 19 -2.46 -19.35 6.77
N GLY A 20 -1.39 -18.56 6.69
CA GLY A 20 -0.75 -17.92 7.84
C GLY A 20 -1.58 -16.82 8.53
N LEU A 21 -2.72 -16.39 7.93
CA LEU A 21 -3.62 -15.40 8.54
C LEU A 21 -4.57 -16.00 9.59
N LYS A 22 -4.76 -17.31 9.57
CA LYS A 22 -5.66 -17.99 10.52
C LYS A 22 -5.22 -17.78 11.95
N GLY A 23 -6.13 -17.29 12.79
CA GLY A 23 -5.85 -16.97 14.20
C GLY A 23 -5.04 -15.71 14.42
N LYS A 24 -4.66 -14.98 13.35
CA LYS A 24 -3.98 -13.70 13.44
C LYS A 24 -4.99 -12.54 13.49
N ARG A 25 -4.57 -11.44 14.09
CA ARG A 25 -5.25 -10.16 14.00
C ARG A 25 -4.83 -9.46 12.70
N VAL A 26 -5.72 -9.40 11.74
CA VAL A 26 -5.41 -8.85 10.41
C VAL A 26 -5.97 -7.44 10.30
N TYR A 27 -5.10 -6.45 10.10
CA TYR A 27 -5.46 -5.04 9.90
C TYR A 27 -5.22 -4.63 8.45
N VAL A 28 -6.29 -4.27 7.77
CA VAL A 28 -6.24 -3.73 6.40
C VAL A 28 -6.17 -2.22 6.43
N LEU A 29 -5.14 -1.65 5.87
CA LEU A 29 -4.98 -0.21 5.75
C LEU A 29 -5.78 0.31 4.56
N PHE A 30 -6.95 0.83 4.85
CA PHE A 30 -7.92 1.26 3.86
C PHE A 30 -7.80 2.73 3.52
N SER A 31 -7.81 3.05 2.22
CA SER A 31 -7.74 4.44 1.73
C SER A 31 -8.96 4.86 0.92
N GLY A 32 -9.92 3.96 0.71
CA GLY A 32 -11.07 4.19 -0.17
C GLY A 32 -10.72 4.35 -1.65
N GLY A 33 -9.47 4.14 -2.03
CA GLY A 33 -9.04 4.14 -3.44
C GLY A 33 -9.12 2.73 -4.05
N LYS A 34 -8.93 2.66 -5.38
CA LYS A 34 -9.03 1.40 -6.17
C LYS A 34 -8.23 0.24 -5.55
N ASP A 35 -6.98 0.51 -5.14
CA ASP A 35 -6.07 -0.54 -4.67
C ASP A 35 -6.55 -1.12 -3.32
N SER A 36 -6.89 -0.27 -2.36
CA SER A 36 -7.38 -0.72 -1.05
C SER A 36 -8.77 -1.37 -1.11
N SER A 37 -9.63 -0.91 -2.01
CA SER A 37 -10.96 -1.50 -2.20
C SER A 37 -10.86 -2.88 -2.85
N LEU A 38 -10.02 -3.06 -3.87
CA LEU A 38 -9.78 -4.38 -4.46
C LEU A 38 -9.11 -5.32 -3.46
N CYS A 39 -8.13 -4.83 -2.70
CA CYS A 39 -7.48 -5.60 -1.64
C CYS A 39 -8.50 -6.14 -0.63
N MET A 40 -9.41 -5.31 -0.13
CA MET A 40 -10.50 -5.72 0.75
C MET A 40 -11.40 -6.78 0.12
N HIS A 41 -11.76 -6.60 -1.16
CA HIS A 41 -12.62 -7.54 -1.89
C HIS A 41 -12.01 -8.93 -1.98
N LEU A 42 -10.74 -9.03 -2.37
CA LEU A 42 -10.03 -10.30 -2.46
C LEU A 42 -9.84 -10.96 -1.09
N LEU A 43 -9.48 -10.17 -0.08
CA LEU A 43 -9.35 -10.68 1.29
C LEU A 43 -10.67 -11.15 1.88
N LEU A 44 -11.79 -10.50 1.55
CA LEU A 44 -13.10 -10.92 2.03
C LEU A 44 -13.50 -12.28 1.46
N LYS A 45 -13.23 -12.52 0.15
CA LYS A 45 -13.40 -13.85 -0.46
C LYS A 45 -12.52 -14.90 0.25
N ALA A 46 -11.24 -14.57 0.46
CA ALA A 46 -10.29 -15.48 1.11
C ALA A 46 -10.61 -15.74 2.59
N ALA A 47 -11.14 -14.78 3.32
CA ALA A 47 -11.47 -14.91 4.73
C ALA A 47 -12.42 -16.07 5.01
N GLY A 48 -13.44 -16.23 4.17
CA GLY A 48 -14.37 -17.37 4.25
C GLY A 48 -13.72 -18.74 3.95
N GLU A 49 -12.77 -18.78 3.02
CA GLU A 49 -12.10 -20.03 2.61
C GLU A 49 -11.00 -20.46 3.60
N PHE A 50 -10.19 -19.49 4.08
CA PHE A 50 -9.03 -19.76 4.93
C PHE A 50 -9.33 -19.61 6.43
N GLY A 51 -10.53 -19.21 6.81
CA GLY A 51 -10.99 -19.14 8.21
C GLY A 51 -10.28 -18.06 9.03
N PHE A 52 -10.08 -16.88 8.45
CA PHE A 52 -9.60 -15.69 9.16
C PHE A 52 -10.62 -14.56 9.12
N SER A 53 -10.44 -13.56 9.95
CA SER A 53 -11.18 -12.30 9.92
C SER A 53 -10.22 -11.12 9.83
N PHE A 54 -10.69 -9.95 9.42
CA PHE A 54 -9.89 -8.75 9.37
C PHE A 54 -10.68 -7.51 9.77
N GLU A 55 -9.97 -6.50 10.22
CA GLU A 55 -10.48 -5.17 10.51
C GLU A 55 -9.88 -4.18 9.51
N SER A 56 -10.67 -3.23 8.99
CA SER A 56 -10.18 -2.20 8.07
C SER A 56 -10.09 -0.85 8.75
N HIS A 57 -8.94 -0.19 8.67
CA HIS A 57 -8.68 1.09 9.30
C HIS A 57 -8.30 2.15 8.28
N ALA A 58 -8.94 3.31 8.35
CA ALA A 58 -8.72 4.42 7.44
C ALA A 58 -8.49 5.73 8.19
N GLY A 59 -7.41 6.43 7.91
CA GLY A 59 -7.26 7.84 8.27
C GLY A 59 -8.07 8.69 7.29
N ALA A 60 -9.17 9.30 7.75
CA ALA A 60 -10.13 10.04 6.93
C ALA A 60 -9.60 11.45 6.58
N PHE A 61 -8.61 11.51 5.69
CA PHE A 61 -7.96 12.76 5.27
C PHE A 61 -7.44 12.66 3.82
N PRO A 62 -7.49 13.72 2.99
CA PRO A 62 -8.00 15.06 3.28
C PRO A 62 -9.54 15.12 3.33
N LEU A 63 -10.08 16.02 4.12
CA LEU A 63 -11.52 16.07 4.47
C LEU A 63 -12.44 16.19 3.24
N HIS A 64 -12.02 16.97 2.22
CA HIS A 64 -12.83 17.13 0.99
C HIS A 64 -13.12 15.82 0.26
N ARG A 65 -12.34 14.75 0.49
CA ARG A 65 -12.58 13.43 -0.09
C ARG A 65 -13.41 12.51 0.80
N TYR A 66 -13.30 12.69 2.10
CA TYR A 66 -13.92 11.85 3.11
C TYR A 66 -15.14 12.57 3.72
N THR A 67 -16.05 13.03 2.84
CA THR A 67 -17.33 13.59 3.28
C THR A 67 -18.17 12.52 3.97
N ALA A 68 -19.08 12.93 4.85
CA ALA A 68 -19.96 11.98 5.55
C ALA A 68 -20.69 11.06 4.57
N SER A 69 -21.25 11.62 3.48
CA SER A 69 -21.98 10.85 2.46
C SER A 69 -21.09 9.83 1.74
N GLU A 70 -19.84 10.18 1.41
CA GLU A 70 -18.90 9.24 0.78
C GLU A 70 -18.49 8.12 1.75
N MET A 71 -18.21 8.45 3.00
CA MET A 71 -17.88 7.46 4.02
C MET A 71 -19.05 6.51 4.30
N GLU A 72 -20.26 7.03 4.42
CA GLU A 72 -21.48 6.25 4.62
C GLU A 72 -21.74 5.31 3.42
N ARG A 73 -21.64 5.82 2.19
CA ARG A 73 -21.84 5.03 0.97
C ARG A 73 -20.86 3.86 0.90
N ILE A 74 -19.59 4.12 1.17
CA ILE A 74 -18.54 3.08 1.16
C ILE A 74 -18.74 2.10 2.33
N ALA A 75 -19.03 2.60 3.54
CA ALA A 75 -19.25 1.77 4.70
C ALA A 75 -20.47 0.84 4.52
N ALA A 76 -21.58 1.35 4.01
CA ALA A 76 -22.78 0.55 3.75
C ALA A 76 -22.52 -0.61 2.77
N TYR A 77 -21.77 -0.36 1.68
CA TYR A 77 -21.38 -1.41 0.74
C TYR A 77 -20.59 -2.55 1.40
N TRP A 78 -19.59 -2.20 2.20
CA TRP A 78 -18.74 -3.20 2.85
C TRP A 78 -19.45 -3.90 4.02
N GLN A 79 -20.24 -3.16 4.80
CA GLN A 79 -21.06 -3.73 5.89
C GLN A 79 -22.05 -4.75 5.37
N GLY A 80 -22.70 -4.48 4.23
CA GLY A 80 -23.59 -5.44 3.56
C GLY A 80 -22.89 -6.73 3.09
N ARG A 81 -21.56 -6.75 3.11
CA ARG A 81 -20.71 -7.92 2.77
C ARG A 81 -19.96 -8.50 3.97
N GLY A 82 -20.27 -8.03 5.18
CA GLY A 82 -19.66 -8.53 6.41
C GLY A 82 -18.30 -7.93 6.75
N ALA A 83 -17.89 -6.83 6.11
CA ALA A 83 -16.64 -6.12 6.44
C ALA A 83 -16.94 -4.72 6.99
N ALA A 84 -16.30 -4.36 8.10
CA ALA A 84 -16.42 -3.03 8.70
C ALA A 84 -15.21 -2.16 8.39
N ILE A 85 -15.42 -0.85 8.26
CA ILE A 85 -14.37 0.15 8.13
C ILE A 85 -14.38 1.06 9.34
N HIS A 86 -13.26 1.12 10.04
CA HIS A 86 -13.03 2.06 11.14
C HIS A 86 -12.43 3.35 10.58
N TRP A 87 -13.25 4.37 10.46
CA TRP A 87 -12.83 5.70 10.05
C TRP A 87 -12.20 6.45 11.22
N HIS A 88 -10.99 6.94 11.05
CA HIS A 88 -10.27 7.70 12.07
C HIS A 88 -10.11 9.15 11.62
N ASP A 89 -10.75 10.05 12.35
CA ASP A 89 -10.52 11.47 12.19
C ASP A 89 -9.06 11.80 12.55
N VAL A 90 -8.38 12.52 11.69
CA VAL A 90 -6.97 12.91 11.89
C VAL A 90 -6.85 14.20 12.72
N GLY A 91 -7.94 14.93 12.93
CA GLY A 91 -7.95 16.19 13.68
C GLY A 91 -7.27 17.35 12.96
N GLN A 92 -7.21 17.30 11.61
CA GLN A 92 -6.55 18.31 10.79
C GLN A 92 -7.48 18.82 9.68
N ASP A 93 -7.46 20.14 9.45
CA ASP A 93 -8.19 20.80 8.37
C ASP A 93 -7.44 20.71 7.03
N ASP A 94 -8.18 20.71 5.91
CA ASP A 94 -7.63 20.76 4.54
C ASP A 94 -6.85 22.05 4.26
N ALA A 95 -7.20 23.16 4.92
CA ALA A 95 -6.48 24.43 4.80
C ALA A 95 -4.98 24.30 5.13
N PHE A 96 -4.62 23.39 6.03
CA PHE A 96 -3.22 23.09 6.30
C PHE A 96 -2.47 22.65 5.05
N LEU A 97 -3.11 21.87 4.17
CA LEU A 97 -2.48 21.36 2.93
C LEU A 97 -2.26 22.46 1.89
N GLU A 98 -3.03 23.53 1.93
CA GLU A 98 -2.89 24.67 1.00
C GLU A 98 -1.65 25.52 1.35
N GLY A 99 -1.22 25.50 2.62
CA GLY A 99 -0.07 26.28 3.10
C GLY A 99 1.29 25.58 3.03
N VAL A 100 1.35 24.31 2.57
CA VAL A 100 2.60 23.53 2.56
C VAL A 100 3.15 23.30 1.16
N ALA A 101 4.48 23.19 1.05
CA ALA A 101 5.16 23.02 -0.24
C ALA A 101 4.77 21.72 -0.97
N ASN A 102 4.54 20.63 -0.24
CA ASN A 102 4.11 19.36 -0.80
C ASN A 102 2.91 18.77 -0.05
N PRO A 103 1.68 19.14 -0.45
CA PRO A 103 0.45 18.68 0.18
C PRO A 103 0.31 17.15 0.26
N CYS A 104 0.80 16.44 -0.76
CA CYS A 104 0.70 14.98 -0.78
C CYS A 104 1.60 14.31 0.25
N MET A 105 2.80 14.80 0.45
CA MET A 105 3.69 14.30 1.51
C MET A 105 3.12 14.57 2.89
N SER A 106 2.68 15.80 3.15
CA SER A 106 2.07 16.17 4.43
C SER A 106 0.80 15.38 4.73
N CYS A 107 -0.06 15.17 3.72
CA CYS A 107 -1.25 14.35 3.85
C CYS A 107 -0.90 12.89 4.21
N GLN A 108 0.11 12.30 3.57
CA GLN A 108 0.54 10.94 3.88
C GLN A 108 1.11 10.85 5.30
N GLU A 109 1.90 11.84 5.72
CA GLU A 109 2.47 11.91 7.07
C GLU A 109 1.38 11.97 8.14
N ILE A 110 0.40 12.86 8.00
CA ILE A 110 -0.72 12.99 8.94
C ILE A 110 -1.50 11.68 9.06
N ARG A 111 -1.82 11.04 7.93
CA ARG A 111 -2.53 9.75 7.93
C ARG A 111 -1.72 8.65 8.57
N ARG A 112 -0.42 8.60 8.30
CA ARG A 112 0.51 7.65 8.90
C ARG A 112 0.57 7.81 10.41
N GLN A 113 0.76 9.02 10.90
CA GLN A 113 0.79 9.32 12.34
C GLN A 113 -0.51 8.91 13.03
N LYS A 114 -1.66 9.17 12.39
CA LYS A 114 -2.95 8.73 12.93
C LYS A 114 -3.06 7.22 13.03
N LEU A 115 -2.70 6.50 11.95
CA LEU A 115 -2.74 5.04 11.94
C LEU A 115 -1.73 4.44 12.92
N ASN A 116 -0.54 5.02 13.06
CA ASN A 116 0.42 4.62 14.09
C ASN A 116 -0.16 4.77 15.49
N THR A 117 -0.83 5.88 15.78
CA THR A 117 -1.51 6.10 17.05
C THR A 117 -2.58 5.05 17.31
N VAL A 118 -3.36 4.70 16.28
CA VAL A 118 -4.38 3.63 16.37
C VAL A 118 -3.71 2.29 16.66
N LEU A 119 -2.71 1.92 15.87
CA LEU A 119 -1.98 0.66 16.05
C LEU A 119 -1.38 0.54 17.46
N THR A 120 -0.68 1.57 17.92
CA THR A 120 -0.05 1.59 19.25
C THR A 120 -1.06 1.44 20.39
N LYS A 121 -2.27 2.02 20.23
CA LYS A 121 -3.32 1.93 21.25
C LYS A 121 -4.09 0.62 21.23
N THR A 122 -4.30 0.03 20.07
CA THR A 122 -5.18 -1.14 19.90
C THR A 122 -4.44 -2.47 19.87
N VAL A 123 -3.20 -2.49 19.41
CA VAL A 123 -2.39 -3.71 19.31
C VAL A 123 -1.60 -3.94 20.58
N LYS A 124 -2.00 -4.94 21.35
CA LYS A 124 -1.27 -5.38 22.55
C LYS A 124 -0.23 -6.43 22.23
N GLU A 125 -0.56 -7.37 21.37
CA GLU A 125 0.29 -8.51 20.96
C GLU A 125 0.73 -8.34 19.51
N TRP A 126 1.91 -7.77 19.32
CA TRP A 126 2.44 -7.49 17.98
C TRP A 126 2.77 -8.76 17.19
N ASN A 127 3.22 -9.82 17.85
CA ASN A 127 3.51 -11.11 17.23
C ASN A 127 2.27 -11.79 16.61
N ASN A 128 1.08 -11.32 16.95
CA ASN A 128 -0.19 -11.81 16.42
C ASN A 128 -0.78 -10.89 15.33
N LEU A 129 -0.10 -9.80 14.96
CA LEU A 129 -0.60 -8.82 14.01
C LEU A 129 -0.12 -9.11 12.58
N VAL A 130 -1.01 -8.96 11.61
CA VAL A 130 -0.68 -8.84 10.18
C VAL A 130 -1.22 -7.51 9.66
N LEU A 131 -0.31 -6.65 9.20
CA LEU A 131 -0.65 -5.40 8.52
C LEU A 131 -0.78 -5.66 7.03
N VAL A 132 -1.94 -5.39 6.46
CA VAL A 132 -2.17 -5.52 5.02
C VAL A 132 -2.09 -4.14 4.38
N VAL A 133 -1.20 -4.01 3.39
CA VAL A 133 -0.93 -2.77 2.66
C VAL A 133 -1.17 -3.01 1.17
N SER A 134 -2.02 -2.22 0.56
CA SER A 134 -2.48 -2.39 -0.83
C SER A 134 -1.53 -1.78 -1.87
N TYR A 135 -0.21 -2.06 -1.78
CA TYR A 135 0.73 -1.70 -2.83
C TYR A 135 0.53 -2.55 -4.07
N THR A 136 0.63 -1.91 -5.22
CA THR A 136 0.61 -2.55 -6.55
C THR A 136 2.02 -2.63 -7.12
N LEU A 137 2.18 -3.33 -8.23
CA LEU A 137 3.47 -3.42 -8.93
C LEU A 137 4.00 -2.04 -9.35
N TRP A 138 3.10 -1.10 -9.65
CA TRP A 138 3.51 0.26 -9.95
C TRP A 138 4.21 0.96 -8.77
N ASP A 139 3.80 0.68 -7.54
CA ASP A 139 4.48 1.25 -6.36
C ASP A 139 5.94 0.79 -6.31
N VAL A 140 6.20 -0.48 -6.59
CA VAL A 140 7.56 -1.06 -6.62
C VAL A 140 8.37 -0.50 -7.79
N VAL A 141 7.79 -0.48 -9.00
CA VAL A 141 8.43 0.08 -10.20
C VAL A 141 8.77 1.56 -9.98
N SER A 142 7.91 2.33 -9.33
CA SER A 142 8.18 3.74 -9.06
C SER A 142 9.36 3.96 -8.12
N TYR A 143 9.60 3.07 -7.15
CA TYR A 143 10.80 3.13 -6.29
C TYR A 143 12.07 2.75 -7.07
N ALA A 144 11.99 1.74 -7.93
CA ALA A 144 13.12 1.37 -8.80
C ALA A 144 13.46 2.51 -9.76
N ALA A 145 12.47 3.12 -10.40
CA ALA A 145 12.67 4.27 -11.29
C ALA A 145 13.26 5.48 -10.53
N GLU A 146 12.78 5.77 -9.34
CA GLU A 146 13.32 6.87 -8.51
C GLU A 146 14.79 6.64 -8.16
N PHE A 147 15.15 5.41 -7.80
CA PHE A 147 16.53 5.04 -7.51
C PHE A 147 17.43 5.21 -8.73
N LEU A 148 17.02 4.70 -9.89
CA LEU A 148 17.76 4.81 -11.13
C LEU A 148 17.96 6.27 -11.59
N LEU A 149 16.86 7.06 -11.58
CA LEU A 149 16.92 8.45 -12.00
C LEU A 149 17.83 9.26 -11.07
N GLY A 150 17.73 9.03 -9.78
CA GLY A 150 18.60 9.68 -8.81
C GLY A 150 20.08 9.32 -9.00
N GLY A 151 20.39 8.06 -9.27
CA GLY A 151 21.75 7.62 -9.57
C GLY A 151 22.31 8.20 -10.87
N LEU A 152 21.49 8.23 -11.94
CA LEU A 152 21.92 8.73 -13.27
C LEU A 152 22.13 10.25 -13.31
N PHE A 153 21.34 11.00 -12.54
CA PHE A 153 21.38 12.47 -12.55
C PHE A 153 22.10 13.07 -11.34
N SER A 154 22.69 12.26 -10.47
CA SER A 154 23.58 12.77 -9.43
C SER A 154 24.88 13.28 -10.06
N LYS A 155 25.32 14.47 -9.64
CA LYS A 155 26.56 15.08 -10.14
C LYS A 155 27.84 14.48 -9.55
N ALA A 156 27.76 13.44 -8.77
CA ALA A 156 28.90 12.82 -8.13
C ALA A 156 29.58 11.80 -9.05
N ASP A 157 30.87 11.60 -8.91
CA ASP A 157 31.80 10.79 -9.68
C ASP A 157 31.46 9.30 -9.83
N GLY A 158 30.23 8.98 -10.18
CA GLY A 158 29.76 7.60 -10.42
C GLY A 158 29.15 6.91 -9.20
N ASP A 159 29.22 7.52 -8.01
CA ASP A 159 28.63 6.93 -6.81
C ASP A 159 27.17 7.38 -6.62
N ILE A 160 26.31 6.44 -6.19
CA ILE A 160 24.93 6.74 -5.81
C ILE A 160 24.97 7.64 -4.56
N PRO A 161 24.29 8.82 -4.57
CA PRO A 161 24.31 9.70 -3.43
C PRO A 161 23.86 9.01 -2.14
N ALA A 162 24.53 9.29 -1.03
CA ALA A 162 24.24 8.68 0.27
C ALA A 162 22.78 8.84 0.68
N GLU A 163 22.14 9.95 0.34
CA GLU A 163 20.71 10.19 0.57
C GLU A 163 19.83 9.19 -0.21
N MET A 164 20.19 8.87 -1.43
CA MET A 164 19.46 7.88 -2.25
C MET A 164 19.63 6.47 -1.71
N GLN A 165 20.85 6.12 -1.29
CA GLN A 165 21.11 4.82 -0.64
C GLN A 165 20.31 4.71 0.67
N ARG A 166 20.29 5.76 1.47
CA ARG A 166 19.48 5.83 2.69
C ARG A 166 18.00 5.65 2.39
N ARG A 167 17.46 6.38 1.41
CA ARG A 167 16.06 6.29 1.00
C ARG A 167 15.70 4.91 0.46
N PHE A 168 16.58 4.31 -0.32
CA PHE A 168 16.38 2.94 -0.79
C PHE A 168 16.37 1.95 0.37
N SER A 169 17.30 2.05 1.31
CA SER A 169 17.32 1.16 2.48
C SER A 169 16.04 1.24 3.34
N GLU A 170 15.38 2.40 3.37
CA GLU A 170 14.11 2.61 4.06
C GLU A 170 12.92 2.03 3.29
N THR A 171 12.96 2.09 1.94
CA THR A 171 11.85 1.67 1.08
C THR A 171 11.97 0.26 0.52
N SER A 172 13.17 -0.31 0.50
CA SER A 172 13.48 -1.62 -0.11
C SER A 172 12.63 -2.78 0.43
N GLN A 173 12.28 -2.76 1.72
CA GLN A 173 11.36 -3.76 2.29
C GLN A 173 9.99 -3.79 1.58
N ARG A 174 9.60 -2.73 0.86
CA ARG A 174 8.32 -2.65 0.13
C ARG A 174 8.31 -3.51 -1.14
N PHE A 175 9.45 -4.04 -1.58
CA PHE A 175 9.54 -4.94 -2.72
C PHE A 175 9.02 -6.34 -2.42
N HIS A 176 8.97 -6.76 -1.16
CA HIS A 176 8.53 -8.08 -0.76
C HIS A 176 7.02 -8.16 -0.51
N ALA A 177 6.38 -9.20 -1.03
CA ALA A 177 4.95 -9.43 -0.88
C ALA A 177 4.55 -9.74 0.58
N PHE A 178 5.39 -10.46 1.30
CA PHE A 178 5.19 -10.83 2.70
C PHE A 178 6.49 -10.69 3.47
N LEU A 179 6.44 -10.04 4.63
CA LEU A 179 7.57 -9.87 5.53
C LEU A 179 7.17 -10.15 6.96
N GLN A 180 8.00 -10.90 7.67
CA GLN A 180 7.95 -11.02 9.12
C GLN A 180 8.94 -10.02 9.72
N MET A 181 8.48 -9.24 10.72
CA MET A 181 9.23 -8.17 11.33
C MET A 181 9.75 -8.59 12.73
N LYS A 182 10.66 -7.80 13.32
CA LYS A 182 11.38 -8.12 14.55
C LYS A 182 10.48 -8.53 15.72
N GLU A 183 9.39 -7.81 15.95
CA GLU A 183 8.46 -8.11 17.04
C GLU A 183 7.45 -9.22 16.70
N GLY A 184 7.66 -9.94 15.59
CA GLY A 184 6.83 -11.05 15.16
C GLY A 184 5.58 -10.66 14.39
N TYR A 185 5.27 -9.37 14.23
CA TYR A 185 4.21 -8.95 13.32
C TYR A 185 4.62 -9.14 11.86
N SER A 186 3.64 -9.24 10.99
CA SER A 186 3.89 -9.41 9.56
C SER A 186 3.30 -8.26 8.76
N VAL A 187 3.88 -8.02 7.59
CA VAL A 187 3.35 -7.08 6.59
C VAL A 187 3.04 -7.85 5.32
N PHE A 188 1.80 -7.75 4.85
CA PHE A 188 1.32 -8.44 3.67
C PHE A 188 0.87 -7.45 2.59
N ARG A 189 1.31 -7.65 1.34
CA ARG A 189 1.02 -6.80 0.19
C ARG A 189 0.39 -7.63 -0.94
N PRO A 190 -0.91 -7.90 -0.86
CA PRO A 190 -1.58 -8.88 -1.73
C PRO A 190 -1.79 -8.42 -3.18
N LEU A 191 -1.47 -7.16 -3.51
CA LEU A 191 -1.60 -6.64 -4.88
C LEU A 191 -0.26 -6.33 -5.54
N ILE A 192 0.86 -6.59 -4.88
CA ILE A 192 2.18 -6.15 -5.33
C ILE A 192 2.60 -6.76 -6.69
N ARG A 193 2.04 -7.89 -7.07
CA ARG A 193 2.31 -8.57 -8.35
C ARG A 193 1.50 -8.03 -9.53
N TYR A 194 0.53 -7.14 -9.28
CA TYR A 194 -0.45 -6.72 -10.28
C TYR A 194 -0.24 -5.29 -10.74
N ASN A 195 -0.39 -5.06 -12.05
CA ASN A 195 -0.30 -3.73 -12.64
C ASN A 195 -1.52 -2.88 -12.25
N GLY A 196 -1.34 -1.56 -12.16
CA GLY A 196 -2.41 -0.63 -11.79
C GLY A 196 -3.62 -0.66 -12.73
N CYS A 197 -3.40 -0.91 -14.03
CA CYS A 197 -4.47 -1.06 -15.02
C CYS A 197 -5.34 -2.30 -14.77
N ASP A 198 -4.75 -3.43 -14.32
CA ASP A 198 -5.50 -4.65 -13.99
C ASP A 198 -6.35 -4.44 -12.73
N VAL A 199 -5.83 -3.70 -11.76
CA VAL A 199 -6.59 -3.29 -10.57
C VAL A 199 -7.80 -2.45 -10.96
N VAL A 200 -7.63 -1.44 -11.83
CA VAL A 200 -8.74 -0.61 -12.35
C VAL A 200 -9.78 -1.49 -13.01
N LYS A 201 -9.35 -2.33 -13.95
CA LYS A 201 -10.24 -3.22 -14.70
C LYS A 201 -11.03 -4.15 -13.78
N THR A 202 -10.39 -4.71 -12.76
CA THR A 202 -11.06 -5.61 -11.80
C THR A 202 -12.08 -4.86 -10.95
N VAL A 203 -11.73 -3.67 -10.45
CA VAL A 203 -12.66 -2.81 -9.68
C VAL A 203 -13.91 -2.48 -10.49
N GLU A 204 -13.76 -2.18 -11.79
CA GLU A 204 -14.87 -1.89 -12.70
C GLU A 204 -15.75 -3.13 -12.93
N VAL A 205 -15.15 -4.26 -13.27
CA VAL A 205 -15.87 -5.53 -13.56
C VAL A 205 -16.63 -6.04 -12.33
N GLU A 206 -16.01 -5.98 -11.16
CA GLU A 206 -16.61 -6.45 -9.90
C GLU A 206 -17.56 -5.40 -9.26
N GLY A 207 -17.68 -4.21 -9.86
CA GLY A 207 -18.55 -3.14 -9.35
C GLY A 207 -18.17 -2.66 -7.94
N ILE A 208 -16.87 -2.63 -7.63
CA ILE A 208 -16.38 -2.26 -6.30
C ILE A 208 -16.37 -0.74 -6.14
N PRO A 209 -17.06 -0.17 -5.14
CA PRO A 209 -17.09 1.27 -4.97
C PRO A 209 -15.75 1.80 -4.45
N ILE A 210 -15.39 2.96 -4.95
CA ILE A 210 -14.26 3.77 -4.48
C ILE A 210 -14.74 5.17 -4.12
N LEU A 211 -13.97 5.92 -3.34
CA LEU A 211 -14.26 7.33 -3.07
C LEU A 211 -14.37 8.10 -4.39
N GLY A 212 -15.55 8.68 -4.65
CA GLY A 212 -15.88 9.36 -5.90
C GLY A 212 -15.23 10.73 -6.02
N ILE A 213 -14.96 11.41 -4.91
CA ILE A 213 -14.41 12.77 -4.93
C ILE A 213 -12.90 12.73 -5.22
N PRO A 214 -12.44 13.34 -6.32
CA PRO A 214 -11.02 13.39 -6.65
C PRO A 214 -10.24 14.27 -5.67
N CYS A 215 -8.99 13.92 -5.39
CA CYS A 215 -8.13 14.74 -4.55
C CYS A 215 -7.74 16.04 -5.28
N ARG A 216 -7.91 17.20 -4.65
CA ARG A 216 -7.51 18.52 -5.16
C ARG A 216 -6.00 18.60 -5.39
N PHE A 217 -5.21 17.87 -4.60
CA PHE A 217 -3.75 17.87 -4.62
C PHE A 217 -3.15 16.72 -5.45
N LYS A 218 -3.93 16.10 -6.36
CA LYS A 218 -3.49 14.94 -7.14
C LYS A 218 -2.24 15.18 -7.99
N ASP A 219 -2.02 16.41 -8.41
CA ASP A 219 -0.92 16.79 -9.31
C ASP A 219 0.43 16.90 -8.57
N TYR A 220 0.42 16.92 -7.24
CA TYR A 220 1.63 16.81 -6.41
C TYR A 220 2.16 15.37 -6.27
N ARG A 221 1.68 14.44 -7.10
CA ARG A 221 2.12 13.02 -7.11
C ARG A 221 2.83 12.69 -8.41
N PRO A 222 4.15 12.87 -8.52
CA PRO A 222 4.91 12.61 -9.75
C PRO A 222 4.73 11.18 -10.27
N LYS A 223 4.68 10.19 -9.36
CA LYS A 223 4.49 8.79 -9.75
C LYS A 223 3.17 8.52 -10.49
N ARG A 224 2.11 9.32 -10.29
CA ARG A 224 0.85 9.19 -11.03
C ARG A 224 0.97 9.70 -12.46
N VAL A 225 1.81 10.69 -12.69
CA VAL A 225 2.08 11.20 -14.04
C VAL A 225 2.82 10.15 -14.84
N LEU A 226 3.85 9.54 -14.24
CA LEU A 226 4.60 8.44 -14.83
C LEU A 226 3.73 7.19 -15.07
N GLU A 227 2.87 6.82 -14.11
CA GLU A 227 1.93 5.71 -14.26
C GLU A 227 1.05 5.89 -15.51
N LYS A 228 0.42 7.06 -15.65
CA LYS A 228 -0.41 7.39 -16.83
C LYS A 228 0.38 7.39 -18.13
N TYR A 229 1.63 7.84 -18.10
CA TYR A 229 2.51 7.82 -19.26
C TYR A 229 2.78 6.38 -19.71
N TYR A 230 3.17 5.51 -18.81
CA TYR A 230 3.45 4.10 -19.12
C TYR A 230 2.20 3.32 -19.52
N ASP A 231 1.05 3.61 -18.88
CA ASP A 231 -0.24 3.04 -19.28
C ASP A 231 -0.60 3.40 -20.73
N LYS A 232 -0.36 4.67 -21.14
CA LYS A 232 -0.57 5.10 -22.53
C LYS A 232 0.36 4.43 -23.53
N MET A 233 1.57 4.08 -23.11
CA MET A 233 2.52 3.30 -23.93
C MET A 233 2.18 1.81 -23.98
N GLY A 234 1.18 1.36 -23.24
CA GLY A 234 0.80 -0.05 -23.13
C GLY A 234 1.85 -0.92 -22.42
N LEU A 235 2.73 -0.31 -21.63
CA LEU A 235 3.76 -1.03 -20.90
C LEU A 235 3.16 -1.79 -19.74
N ARG A 236 3.58 -3.04 -19.60
CA ARG A 236 3.25 -3.91 -18.48
C ARG A 236 4.52 -4.39 -17.81
N PHE A 237 4.50 -4.39 -16.51
CA PHE A 237 5.62 -4.84 -15.69
C PHE A 237 5.36 -6.26 -15.18
N ASN A 238 6.44 -7.00 -14.98
CA ASN A 238 6.43 -8.31 -14.35
C ASN A 238 7.12 -8.20 -12.98
N TYR A 239 6.46 -8.67 -11.92
CA TYR A 239 6.96 -8.55 -10.56
C TYR A 239 8.29 -9.25 -10.35
N ASP A 240 8.43 -10.49 -10.84
CA ASP A 240 9.64 -11.28 -10.61
C ASP A 240 10.83 -10.68 -11.38
N ALA A 241 10.60 -10.09 -12.57
CA ALA A 241 11.62 -9.35 -13.29
C ALA A 241 12.05 -8.06 -12.55
N VAL A 242 11.11 -7.32 -11.97
CA VAL A 242 11.41 -6.12 -11.19
C VAL A 242 12.16 -6.48 -9.91
N LEU A 243 11.76 -7.55 -9.22
CA LEU A 243 12.42 -8.02 -8.01
C LEU A 243 13.87 -8.43 -8.31
N ASN A 244 14.06 -9.27 -9.32
CA ASN A 244 15.39 -9.72 -9.76
C ASN A 244 16.30 -8.54 -10.16
N PHE A 245 15.77 -7.57 -10.90
CA PHE A 245 16.50 -6.35 -11.21
C PHE A 245 16.92 -5.58 -9.93
N ALA A 246 16.02 -5.44 -8.96
CA ALA A 246 16.33 -4.76 -7.72
C ALA A 246 17.40 -5.51 -6.88
N GLU A 247 17.36 -6.83 -6.86
CA GLU A 247 18.37 -7.67 -6.20
C GLU A 247 19.75 -7.53 -6.85
N GLN A 248 19.80 -7.64 -8.17
CA GLN A 248 21.07 -7.62 -8.92
C GLN A 248 21.69 -6.23 -9.05
N THR A 249 20.87 -5.19 -9.17
CA THR A 249 21.34 -3.86 -9.57
C THR A 249 21.25 -2.83 -8.43
N MET A 250 20.26 -2.94 -7.58
CA MET A 250 20.00 -1.93 -6.53
C MET A 250 20.46 -2.39 -5.13
N GLY A 251 20.92 -3.63 -4.99
CA GLY A 251 21.32 -4.19 -3.71
C GLY A 251 20.13 -4.49 -2.78
N LEU A 252 18.98 -4.89 -3.35
CA LEU A 252 17.83 -5.32 -2.56
C LEU A 252 18.23 -6.56 -1.73
N SER A 253 18.03 -6.46 -0.42
CA SER A 253 18.27 -7.58 0.48
C SER A 253 17.12 -8.59 0.43
N GLU A 254 17.42 -9.84 0.76
CA GLU A 254 16.41 -10.88 0.94
C GLU A 254 15.41 -10.52 2.05
N ALA A 255 14.22 -11.09 2.01
CA ALA A 255 13.16 -10.87 3.00
C ALA A 255 13.61 -11.11 4.45
N SER A 256 14.50 -12.09 4.66
CA SER A 256 15.10 -12.45 5.96
C SER A 256 15.89 -11.30 6.61
N ALA A 257 16.50 -10.43 5.82
CA ALA A 257 17.28 -9.29 6.34
C ALA A 257 16.40 -8.26 7.08
N TYR A 258 15.11 -8.20 6.77
CA TYR A 258 14.18 -7.25 7.37
C TYR A 258 13.59 -7.70 8.71
N THR A 259 13.84 -8.94 9.13
CA THR A 259 13.42 -9.46 10.45
C THR A 259 14.05 -8.73 11.62
N SER A 260 15.14 -8.00 11.40
CA SER A 260 15.79 -7.15 12.40
C SER A 260 15.18 -5.74 12.51
N MET A 261 14.33 -5.33 11.59
CA MET A 261 13.72 -4.01 11.59
C MET A 261 12.68 -3.89 12.70
N ASP A 262 12.91 -2.98 13.66
CA ASP A 262 11.98 -2.75 14.75
C ASP A 262 10.71 -1.98 14.31
N LYS A 263 9.64 -2.12 15.10
CA LYS A 263 8.34 -1.53 14.79
C LYS A 263 8.37 0.00 14.80
N GLU A 264 9.18 0.62 15.66
CA GLU A 264 9.22 2.08 15.75
C GLU A 264 9.81 2.66 14.47
N ARG A 265 10.91 2.10 14.00
CA ARG A 265 11.50 2.48 12.72
C ARG A 265 10.52 2.25 11.57
N TYR A 266 9.87 1.08 11.53
CA TYR A 266 8.90 0.75 10.50
C TYR A 266 7.74 1.74 10.49
N LEU A 267 7.07 1.94 11.63
CA LEU A 267 5.89 2.78 11.72
C LEU A 267 6.17 4.27 11.52
N THR A 268 7.34 4.76 11.91
CA THR A 268 7.67 6.20 11.81
C THR A 268 8.30 6.61 10.50
N LYS A 269 9.10 5.73 9.88
CA LYS A 269 9.90 6.10 8.69
C LYS A 269 9.47 5.37 7.43
N VAL A 270 8.99 4.14 7.56
CA VAL A 270 8.87 3.20 6.45
C VAL A 270 7.43 2.95 6.04
N PHE A 271 6.51 3.01 6.98
CA PHE A 271 5.08 2.73 6.83
C PHE A 271 4.31 3.72 5.95
#